data_b48f8f8ef418845b7ddab24ffe5bcd63
#
_entry.id   b48f8f8ef418845b7ddab24ffe5bcd63
#
_cell.length_a   1.000
_cell.length_b   1.000
_cell.length_c   1.000
_cell.angle_alpha   90.00
_cell.angle_beta   90.00
_cell.angle_gamma   90.00
#
_symmetry.space_group_name_H-M   'P 1'
#
loop_
_entity.id
_entity.type
_entity.pdbx_description
1 polymer ?
#
loop_
_entity_poly.entity_id
_entity_poly.type
_entity_poly.pdbx_seq_one_letter_code
_entity_poly.pdbx_strand_id
1 'polypeptide(L)'
;MKSINALISAKNVSVFKNQKSILKNIDIDINKNDFITIIGPNGAGKTMLLKCLMGFYKPNFGEIQKKNKLKIGYMPQSINVINTMPMTVKNFITVRKKFDDISFKQVITEVNINYLINKQLSVLSGGEMQRVLLARSLLNNPDLLILDEPAQNLDISGQLSFYKLI
;
A
#
# COMPACT_ATOMS: atom_id res chain seq x y z
N MET A 1 -6.08 18.52 24.47
CA MET A 1 -5.73 17.68 23.31
C MET A 1 -6.78 17.89 22.26
N LYS A 2 -6.44 18.50 21.10
CA LYS A 2 -7.36 18.60 19.97
C LYS A 2 -7.65 17.18 19.47
N SER A 3 -8.91 16.78 19.44
CA SER A 3 -9.32 15.51 18.82
C SER A 3 -8.94 15.57 17.34
N ILE A 4 -7.96 14.77 16.94
CA ILE A 4 -7.57 14.66 15.54
C ILE A 4 -8.71 13.91 14.86
N ASN A 5 -9.50 14.61 14.06
CA ASN A 5 -10.55 14.01 13.23
C ASN A 5 -9.94 13.25 12.04
N ALA A 6 -8.68 13.56 11.71
CA ALA A 6 -7.94 12.94 10.62
C ALA A 6 -7.45 11.53 11.01
N LEU A 7 -7.39 10.63 10.04
CA LEU A 7 -6.73 9.32 10.19
C LEU A 7 -5.21 9.50 10.33
N ILE A 8 -4.63 10.41 9.53
CA ILE A 8 -3.23 10.83 9.61
C ILE A 8 -3.17 12.34 9.41
N SER A 9 -2.37 13.02 10.24
CA SER A 9 -2.03 14.44 10.07
C SER A 9 -0.51 14.58 10.05
N ALA A 10 0.03 15.12 8.98
CA ALA A 10 1.44 15.43 8.82
C ALA A 10 1.62 16.95 8.71
N LYS A 11 2.52 17.52 9.50
CA LYS A 11 2.76 18.97 9.56
C LYS A 11 4.25 19.25 9.42
N ASN A 12 4.56 20.13 8.46
CA ASN A 12 5.92 20.62 8.16
C ASN A 12 6.94 19.50 7.97
N VAL A 13 6.51 18.38 7.35
CA VAL A 13 7.33 17.19 7.18
C VAL A 13 8.41 17.42 6.15
N SER A 14 9.66 17.25 6.57
CA SER A 14 10.83 17.35 5.70
C SER A 14 11.76 16.15 5.87
N VAL A 15 12.29 15.66 4.75
CA VAL A 15 13.24 14.54 4.71
C VAL A 15 14.45 14.91 3.89
N PHE A 16 15.62 14.70 4.47
CA PHE A 16 16.92 14.88 3.82
C PHE A 16 17.68 13.55 3.77
N LYS A 17 18.34 13.27 2.67
CA LYS A 17 19.22 12.11 2.51
C LYS A 17 20.47 12.54 1.74
N ASN A 18 21.66 12.27 2.30
CA ASN A 18 22.94 12.65 1.70
C ASN A 18 22.96 14.14 1.26
N GLN A 19 22.55 15.04 2.16
CA GLN A 19 22.46 16.49 1.95
C GLN A 19 21.45 16.94 0.86
N LYS A 20 20.72 16.00 0.24
CA LYS A 20 19.65 16.32 -0.71
C LYS A 20 18.30 16.34 0.00
N SER A 21 17.49 17.37 -0.28
CA SER A 21 16.11 17.44 0.16
C SER A 21 15.28 16.47 -0.68
N ILE A 22 14.64 15.51 -0.04
CA ILE A 22 13.72 14.56 -0.68
C ILE A 22 12.27 15.05 -0.51
N LEU A 23 11.93 15.52 0.69
CA LEU A 23 10.66 16.16 0.99
C LEU A 23 10.94 17.47 1.69
N LYS A 24 10.15 18.52 1.41
CA LYS A 24 10.33 19.84 2.00
C LYS A 24 8.98 20.42 2.41
N ASN A 25 8.81 20.65 3.72
CA ASN A 25 7.66 21.33 4.33
C ASN A 25 6.31 20.80 3.84
N ILE A 26 6.13 19.48 3.89
CA ILE A 26 4.88 18.85 3.46
C ILE A 26 3.86 18.91 4.59
N ASP A 27 2.70 19.46 4.29
CA ASP A 27 1.50 19.43 5.13
C ASP A 27 0.42 18.61 4.42
N ILE A 28 -0.14 17.62 5.12
CA ILE A 28 -1.25 16.81 4.60
C ILE A 28 -2.09 16.25 5.75
N ASP A 29 -3.40 16.38 5.65
CA ASP A 29 -4.36 15.74 6.51
C ASP A 29 -5.16 14.72 5.69
N ILE A 30 -5.25 13.48 6.18
CA ILE A 30 -5.98 12.38 5.56
C ILE A 30 -7.17 12.06 6.46
N ASN A 31 -8.37 12.26 5.98
CA ASN A 31 -9.59 11.99 6.71
C ASN A 31 -10.24 10.67 6.28
N LYS A 32 -11.23 10.24 7.03
CA LYS A 32 -12.04 9.10 6.61
C LYS A 32 -12.80 9.45 5.33
N ASN A 33 -12.83 8.51 4.39
CA ASN A 33 -13.45 8.63 3.07
C ASN A 33 -12.75 9.60 2.10
N ASP A 34 -11.57 10.12 2.45
CA ASP A 34 -10.78 10.87 1.48
C ASP A 34 -10.21 9.92 0.41
N PHE A 35 -10.18 10.41 -0.84
CA PHE A 35 -9.43 9.82 -1.94
C PHE A 35 -8.34 10.80 -2.36
N ILE A 36 -7.08 10.46 -2.08
CA ILE A 36 -5.93 11.36 -2.28
C ILE A 36 -4.98 10.74 -3.31
N THR A 37 -4.66 11.49 -4.35
CA THR A 37 -3.67 11.09 -5.35
C THR A 37 -2.42 11.96 -5.22
N ILE A 38 -1.25 11.31 -5.11
CA ILE A 38 0.06 11.99 -5.08
C ILE A 38 0.68 11.88 -6.47
N ILE A 39 0.82 13.02 -7.15
CA ILE A 39 1.34 13.11 -8.51
C ILE A 39 2.72 13.76 -8.50
N GLY A 40 3.62 13.29 -9.33
CA GLY A 40 4.96 13.86 -9.51
C GLY A 40 5.87 12.92 -10.31
N PRO A 41 7.01 13.44 -10.82
CA PRO A 41 7.97 12.64 -11.59
C PRO A 41 8.63 11.55 -10.74
N ASN A 42 9.31 10.61 -11.41
CA ASN A 42 10.12 9.61 -10.71
C ASN A 42 11.22 10.31 -9.91
N GLY A 43 11.45 9.86 -8.67
CA GLY A 43 12.39 10.49 -7.76
C GLY A 43 11.85 11.70 -6.99
N ALA A 44 10.61 12.16 -7.21
CA ALA A 44 10.02 13.29 -6.48
C ALA A 44 9.75 13.03 -4.98
N GLY A 45 10.02 11.83 -4.48
CA GLY A 45 9.83 11.50 -3.07
C GLY A 45 8.46 10.90 -2.72
N LYS A 46 7.61 10.55 -3.71
CA LYS A 46 6.28 9.96 -3.49
C LYS A 46 6.33 8.77 -2.50
N THR A 47 7.11 7.75 -2.80
CA THR A 47 7.31 6.58 -1.92
C THR A 47 7.89 6.97 -0.55
N MET A 48 8.77 7.99 -0.48
CA MET A 48 9.31 8.48 0.79
C MET A 48 8.20 9.08 1.65
N LEU A 49 7.33 9.91 1.07
CA LEU A 49 6.16 10.45 1.77
C LEU A 49 5.28 9.34 2.30
N LEU A 50 4.93 8.34 1.47
CA LEU A 50 4.15 7.18 1.91
C LEU A 50 4.83 6.44 3.07
N LYS A 51 6.15 6.21 3.00
CA LYS A 51 6.91 5.59 4.10
C LYS A 51 6.87 6.41 5.39
N CYS A 52 6.94 7.74 5.29
CA CYS A 52 6.78 8.63 6.45
C CYS A 52 5.37 8.53 7.04
N LEU A 53 4.33 8.62 6.19
CA LEU A 53 2.94 8.51 6.61
C LEU A 53 2.64 7.15 7.28
N MET A 54 3.22 6.06 6.79
CA MET A 54 3.10 4.74 7.41
C MET A 54 3.92 4.59 8.70
N GLY A 55 4.94 5.43 8.91
CA GLY A 55 5.87 5.35 10.04
C GLY A 55 7.03 4.39 9.80
N PHE A 56 7.28 3.97 8.56
CA PHE A 56 8.45 3.19 8.19
C PHE A 56 9.71 4.05 8.08
N TYR A 57 9.53 5.36 7.99
CA TYR A 57 10.63 6.34 7.99
C TYR A 57 10.26 7.52 8.89
N LYS A 58 11.19 7.91 9.77
CA LYS A 58 11.02 9.09 10.62
C LYS A 58 11.52 10.32 9.87
N PRO A 59 10.71 11.37 9.68
CA PRO A 59 11.17 12.60 9.04
C PRO A 59 12.27 13.29 9.86
N ASN A 60 13.09 14.10 9.19
CA ASN A 60 14.12 14.91 9.85
C ASN A 60 13.51 16.10 10.60
N PHE A 61 12.43 16.69 10.04
CA PHE A 61 11.68 17.79 10.63
C PHE A 61 10.18 17.57 10.45
N GLY A 62 9.41 18.26 11.27
CA GLY A 62 7.96 18.13 11.29
C GLY A 62 7.49 16.94 12.11
N GLU A 63 6.19 16.73 12.13
CA GLU A 63 5.57 15.66 12.90
C GLU A 63 4.46 14.96 12.10
N ILE A 64 4.24 13.70 12.42
CA ILE A 64 3.16 12.91 11.85
C ILE A 64 2.38 12.28 13.00
N GLN A 65 1.12 12.63 13.09
CA GLN A 65 0.19 12.11 14.08
C GLN A 65 -0.77 11.15 13.39
N LYS A 66 -1.08 10.04 14.05
CA LYS A 66 -1.99 9.00 13.53
C LYS A 66 -3.10 8.74 14.53
N LYS A 67 -4.27 8.43 14.03
CA LYS A 67 -5.37 7.91 14.83
C LYS A 67 -4.91 6.66 15.60
N ASN A 68 -5.30 6.55 16.87
CA ASN A 68 -4.95 5.37 17.66
C ASN A 68 -5.51 4.09 17.02
N LYS A 69 -4.68 3.03 16.98
CA LYS A 69 -5.01 1.72 16.40
C LYS A 69 -5.41 1.77 14.91
N LEU A 70 -4.97 2.80 14.16
CA LEU A 70 -5.22 2.91 12.72
C LEU A 70 -4.68 1.68 11.99
N LYS A 71 -5.55 0.97 11.29
CA LYS A 71 -5.17 -0.17 10.44
C LYS A 71 -4.85 0.36 9.04
N ILE A 72 -3.60 0.19 8.61
CA ILE A 72 -3.14 0.61 7.28
C ILE A 72 -2.90 -0.64 6.43
N GLY A 73 -3.58 -0.71 5.28
CA GLY A 73 -3.25 -1.60 4.18
C GLY A 73 -2.21 -0.95 3.27
N TYR A 74 -1.12 -1.64 2.97
CA TYR A 74 -0.09 -1.12 2.07
C TYR A 74 0.17 -2.07 0.92
N MET A 75 0.06 -1.54 -0.28
CA MET A 75 0.44 -2.20 -1.51
C MET A 75 1.70 -1.52 -2.06
N PRO A 76 2.87 -2.19 -2.01
CA PRO A 76 4.11 -1.67 -2.58
C PRO A 76 4.08 -1.70 -4.11
N GLN A 77 4.88 -0.88 -4.75
CA GLN A 77 5.08 -0.84 -6.20
C GLN A 77 5.46 -2.22 -6.78
N SER A 78 6.32 -2.94 -6.09
CA SER A 78 6.74 -4.29 -6.46
C SER A 78 7.28 -5.06 -5.26
N ILE A 79 7.37 -6.36 -5.42
CA ILE A 79 8.08 -7.24 -4.47
C ILE A 79 9.13 -8.06 -5.23
N ASN A 80 10.27 -8.28 -4.60
CA ASN A 80 11.27 -9.22 -5.13
C ASN A 80 10.86 -10.65 -4.75
N VAL A 81 10.39 -11.41 -5.72
CA VAL A 81 10.11 -12.83 -5.54
C VAL A 81 11.41 -13.61 -5.82
N ILE A 82 11.93 -14.27 -4.79
CA ILE A 82 13.09 -15.15 -4.95
C ILE A 82 12.58 -16.48 -5.53
N ASN A 83 12.94 -16.78 -6.78
CA ASN A 83 12.45 -17.95 -7.50
C ASN A 83 12.79 -19.29 -6.82
N THR A 84 13.83 -19.33 -5.99
CA THR A 84 14.23 -20.52 -5.23
C THR A 84 13.39 -20.78 -3.98
N MET A 85 12.56 -19.83 -3.56
CA MET A 85 11.67 -19.98 -2.40
C MET A 85 10.25 -20.31 -2.86
N PRO A 86 9.79 -21.56 -2.77
CA PRO A 86 8.44 -21.93 -3.17
C PRO A 86 7.43 -21.31 -2.22
N MET A 87 6.69 -20.29 -2.70
CA MET A 87 5.65 -19.63 -1.93
C MET A 87 4.38 -19.54 -2.77
N THR A 88 3.30 -20.15 -2.27
CA THR A 88 1.99 -20.03 -2.90
C THR A 88 1.35 -18.68 -2.62
N VAL A 89 0.42 -18.27 -3.49
CA VAL A 89 -0.39 -17.06 -3.30
C VAL A 89 -1.08 -17.08 -1.94
N LYS A 90 -1.69 -18.20 -1.55
CA LYS A 90 -2.33 -18.35 -0.24
C LYS A 90 -1.35 -18.03 0.89
N ASN A 91 -0.21 -18.69 0.91
CA ASN A 91 0.80 -18.48 1.96
C ASN A 91 1.30 -17.04 2.00
N PHE A 92 1.52 -16.43 0.84
CA PHE A 92 1.96 -15.04 0.76
C PHE A 92 0.93 -14.06 1.34
N ILE A 93 -0.35 -14.20 0.96
CA ILE A 93 -1.41 -13.30 1.44
C ILE A 93 -1.58 -13.42 2.96
N THR A 94 -1.48 -14.65 3.50
CA THR A 94 -1.81 -14.95 4.89
C THR A 94 -0.64 -14.88 5.86
N VAL A 95 0.61 -14.90 5.37
CA VAL A 95 1.79 -14.89 6.23
C VAL A 95 1.77 -13.68 7.18
N ARG A 96 1.98 -13.95 8.49
CA ARG A 96 1.97 -12.95 9.57
C ARG A 96 0.69 -12.12 9.71
N LYS A 97 -0.44 -12.60 9.16
CA LYS A 97 -1.73 -11.94 9.30
C LYS A 97 -2.69 -12.84 10.06
N LYS A 98 -3.40 -12.25 11.02
CA LYS A 98 -4.58 -12.88 11.62
C LYS A 98 -5.77 -12.49 10.77
N PHE A 99 -6.52 -13.46 10.30
CA PHE A 99 -7.73 -13.27 9.49
C PHE A 99 -8.68 -14.43 9.79
N ASP A 100 -9.94 -14.23 9.52
CA ASP A 100 -10.94 -15.28 9.49
C ASP A 100 -11.17 -15.76 8.05
N ASP A 101 -11.69 -16.98 7.92
CA ASP A 101 -11.90 -17.58 6.60
C ASP A 101 -12.93 -16.84 5.76
N ILE A 102 -13.88 -16.14 6.38
CA ILE A 102 -14.91 -15.35 5.70
C ILE A 102 -14.25 -14.14 5.04
N SER A 103 -13.50 -13.36 5.81
CA SER A 103 -12.76 -12.21 5.29
C SER A 103 -11.79 -12.61 4.19
N PHE A 104 -11.10 -13.75 4.33
CA PHE A 104 -10.22 -14.26 3.29
C PHE A 104 -10.97 -14.56 1.99
N LYS A 105 -12.07 -15.34 2.07
CA LYS A 105 -12.90 -15.68 0.91
C LYS A 105 -13.49 -14.44 0.24
N GLN A 106 -13.95 -13.46 1.01
CA GLN A 106 -14.47 -12.21 0.50
C GLN A 106 -13.40 -11.48 -0.32
N VAL A 107 -12.23 -11.22 0.26
CA VAL A 107 -11.15 -10.48 -0.41
C VAL A 107 -10.69 -11.17 -1.69
N ILE A 108 -10.45 -12.50 -1.69
CA ILE A 108 -10.00 -13.20 -2.90
C ILE A 108 -11.04 -13.19 -4.02
N THR A 109 -12.32 -13.11 -3.67
CA THR A 109 -13.42 -13.00 -4.63
C THR A 109 -13.52 -11.58 -5.19
N GLU A 110 -13.48 -10.55 -4.34
CA GLU A 110 -13.54 -9.14 -4.74
C GLU A 110 -12.42 -8.77 -5.71
N VAL A 111 -11.18 -9.23 -5.45
CA VAL A 111 -10.05 -8.95 -6.35
C VAL A 111 -9.90 -9.98 -7.48
N ASN A 112 -10.82 -10.96 -7.58
CA ASN A 112 -10.86 -12.00 -8.62
C ASN A 112 -9.55 -12.79 -8.76
N ILE A 113 -9.08 -13.40 -7.65
CA ILE A 113 -7.87 -14.22 -7.61
C ILE A 113 -8.10 -15.65 -7.09
N ASN A 114 -9.35 -16.13 -7.01
CA ASN A 114 -9.67 -17.47 -6.51
C ASN A 114 -8.86 -18.56 -7.24
N TYR A 115 -8.68 -18.42 -8.56
CA TYR A 115 -7.95 -19.37 -9.41
C TYR A 115 -6.42 -19.34 -9.22
N LEU A 116 -5.89 -18.35 -8.48
CA LEU A 116 -4.46 -18.18 -8.22
C LEU A 116 -4.00 -18.76 -6.89
N ILE A 117 -4.90 -19.08 -5.98
CA ILE A 117 -4.61 -19.31 -4.55
C ILE A 117 -3.54 -20.39 -4.34
N ASN A 118 -3.55 -21.43 -5.17
CA ASN A 118 -2.59 -22.54 -5.09
C ASN A 118 -1.38 -22.37 -6.02
N LYS A 119 -1.35 -21.33 -6.87
CA LYS A 119 -0.21 -21.07 -7.74
C LYS A 119 0.98 -20.55 -6.95
N GLN A 120 2.19 -20.82 -7.46
CA GLN A 120 3.42 -20.19 -6.96
C GLN A 120 3.47 -18.71 -7.38
N LEU A 121 4.04 -17.84 -6.54
CA LEU A 121 4.20 -16.42 -6.88
C LEU A 121 5.08 -16.20 -8.12
N SER A 122 6.08 -17.06 -8.31
CA SER A 122 7.06 -16.97 -9.40
C SER A 122 6.49 -17.18 -10.80
N VAL A 123 5.29 -17.76 -10.92
CA VAL A 123 4.64 -18.03 -12.22
C VAL A 123 3.52 -17.03 -12.55
N LEU A 124 3.30 -16.03 -11.69
CA LEU A 124 2.25 -15.04 -11.89
C LEU A 124 2.66 -14.02 -12.96
N SER A 125 1.70 -13.62 -13.78
CA SER A 125 1.83 -12.43 -14.62
C SER A 125 1.89 -11.15 -13.76
N GLY A 126 2.36 -10.04 -14.34
CA GLY A 126 2.39 -8.75 -13.64
C GLY A 126 1.03 -8.33 -13.09
N GLY A 127 -0.04 -8.49 -13.89
CA GLY A 127 -1.41 -8.17 -13.46
C GLY A 127 -1.94 -9.08 -12.37
N GLU A 128 -1.65 -10.40 -12.45
CA GLU A 128 -2.00 -11.34 -11.39
C GLU A 128 -1.27 -10.99 -10.08
N MET A 129 0.01 -10.63 -10.15
CA MET A 129 0.80 -10.21 -8.99
C MET A 129 0.23 -8.94 -8.35
N GLN A 130 -0.16 -7.94 -9.14
CA GLN A 130 -0.77 -6.72 -8.61
C GLN A 130 -2.09 -7.01 -7.87
N ARG A 131 -2.95 -7.88 -8.42
CA ARG A 131 -4.18 -8.32 -7.73
C ARG A 131 -3.87 -9.06 -6.42
N VAL A 132 -2.83 -9.89 -6.40
CA VAL A 132 -2.38 -10.60 -5.18
C VAL A 132 -1.85 -9.61 -4.13
N LEU A 133 -1.09 -8.58 -4.53
CA LEU A 133 -0.64 -7.51 -3.62
C LEU A 133 -1.81 -6.70 -3.06
N LEU A 134 -2.79 -6.38 -3.90
CA LEU A 134 -4.03 -5.71 -3.47
C LEU A 134 -4.79 -6.57 -2.46
N ALA A 135 -5.01 -7.87 -2.74
CA ALA A 135 -5.65 -8.79 -1.80
C ALA A 135 -4.95 -8.80 -0.43
N ARG A 136 -3.61 -8.88 -0.45
CA ARG A 136 -2.82 -8.85 0.78
C ARG A 136 -2.99 -7.54 1.55
N SER A 137 -3.13 -6.41 0.87
CA SER A 137 -3.32 -5.10 1.52
C SER A 137 -4.71 -4.95 2.14
N LEU A 138 -5.73 -5.60 1.57
CA LEU A 138 -7.12 -5.54 2.03
C LEU A 138 -7.47 -6.52 3.15
N LEU A 139 -6.71 -7.63 3.31
CA LEU A 139 -7.10 -8.77 4.16
C LEU A 139 -7.46 -8.42 5.62
N ASN A 140 -6.90 -7.36 6.19
CA ASN A 140 -7.19 -6.96 7.57
C ASN A 140 -8.24 -5.87 7.69
N ASN A 141 -9.05 -5.66 6.67
CA ASN A 141 -10.04 -4.58 6.59
C ASN A 141 -9.45 -3.25 7.09
N PRO A 142 -8.55 -2.64 6.30
CA PRO A 142 -7.84 -1.43 6.71
C PRO A 142 -8.75 -0.22 6.78
N ASP A 143 -8.48 0.70 7.73
CA ASP A 143 -9.12 2.02 7.80
C ASP A 143 -8.58 2.96 6.71
N LEU A 144 -7.34 2.73 6.25
CA LEU A 144 -6.64 3.48 5.21
C LEU A 144 -5.89 2.51 4.30
N LEU A 145 -6.14 2.60 3.00
CA LEU A 145 -5.40 1.86 1.98
C LEU A 145 -4.38 2.80 1.31
N ILE A 146 -3.12 2.40 1.30
CA ILE A 146 -2.02 3.12 0.64
C ILE A 146 -1.50 2.28 -0.50
N LEU A 147 -1.52 2.84 -1.72
CA LEU A 147 -1.07 2.19 -2.95
C LEU A 147 0.12 2.98 -3.52
N ASP A 148 1.26 2.30 -3.70
CA ASP A 148 2.48 2.90 -4.24
C ASP A 148 2.64 2.45 -5.70
N GLU A 149 2.28 3.32 -6.67
CA GLU A 149 2.32 3.08 -8.11
C GLU A 149 1.67 1.74 -8.55
N PRO A 150 0.42 1.46 -8.15
CA PRO A 150 -0.16 0.12 -8.19
C PRO A 150 -0.38 -0.46 -9.60
N ALA A 151 -0.35 0.37 -10.63
CA ALA A 151 -0.63 -0.03 -12.01
C ALA A 151 0.55 0.21 -12.97
N GLN A 152 1.75 0.56 -12.47
CA GLN A 152 2.88 0.99 -13.29
C GLN A 152 3.33 -0.06 -14.32
N ASN A 153 3.24 -1.34 -13.99
CA ASN A 153 3.72 -2.45 -14.83
C ASN A 153 2.59 -3.15 -15.61
N LEU A 154 1.43 -2.51 -15.72
CA LEU A 154 0.29 -3.06 -16.43
C LEU A 154 0.11 -2.36 -17.78
N ASP A 155 -0.34 -3.10 -18.77
CA ASP A 155 -0.85 -2.52 -20.02
C ASP A 155 -2.13 -1.70 -19.76
N ILE A 156 -2.59 -0.93 -20.74
CA ILE A 156 -3.74 -0.03 -20.58
C ILE A 156 -5.00 -0.79 -20.14
N SER A 157 -5.23 -1.98 -20.68
CA SER A 157 -6.40 -2.80 -20.32
C SER A 157 -6.31 -3.31 -18.88
N GLY A 158 -5.12 -3.72 -18.46
CA GLY A 158 -4.81 -4.13 -17.08
C GLY A 158 -4.98 -2.99 -16.09
N GLN A 159 -4.50 -1.78 -16.43
CA GLN A 159 -4.69 -0.59 -15.61
C GLN A 159 -6.17 -0.28 -15.38
N LEU A 160 -6.97 -0.24 -16.46
CA LEU A 160 -8.41 -0.01 -16.38
C LEU A 160 -9.12 -1.07 -15.53
N SER A 161 -8.75 -2.35 -15.73
CA SER A 161 -9.29 -3.46 -14.95
C SER A 161 -8.91 -3.36 -13.46
N PHE A 162 -7.69 -2.92 -13.16
CA PHE A 162 -7.21 -2.74 -11.79
C PHE A 162 -7.92 -1.57 -11.10
N TYR A 163 -8.04 -0.42 -11.75
CA TYR A 163 -8.71 0.76 -11.15
C TYR A 163 -10.22 0.56 -10.92
N LYS A 164 -10.86 -0.39 -11.60
CA LYS A 164 -12.25 -0.77 -11.31
C LYS A 164 -12.40 -1.59 -10.02
N LEU A 165 -11.29 -2.09 -9.44
CA LEU A 165 -11.30 -2.87 -8.20
C LEU A 165 -11.08 -1.98 -6.95
N ILE A 166 -10.63 -0.73 -7.14
CA ILE A 166 -10.37 0.25 -6.08
C ILE A 166 -11.52 1.25 -6.02
#